data_f59212d00d3def9ef572ca42a8ad5503
#
_entry.id   f59212d00d3def9ef572ca42a8ad5503
#
_cell.length_a   1.000
_cell.length_b   1.000
_cell.length_c   1.000
_cell.angle_alpha   90.00
_cell.angle_beta   90.00
_cell.angle_gamma   90.00
#
_symmetry.space_group_name_H-M   'P 1'
#
loop_
_entity.id
_entity.type
_entity.pdbx_description
1 polymer ?
#
loop_
_entity_poly.entity_id
_entity_poly.type
_entity_poly.pdbx_seq_one_letter_code
_entity_poly.pdbx_strand_id
1 'polypeptide(L)'
;MFKGSDKENINFKDLLSHYAGLQAWVPFYKATLDEKNHPSKKYYRKVADNEFSKQVADSLFIRNDYHDSIMKIIVDSKLSGLREYKYSDFTFIILKQYLETVTGKKLDDLIQTQFFNSMGMNNSTFNPLKKFKKETIPPTEVDNYFRYQTIQGYVHDMEAAMEGGVGGHAGLFSNAMDVAKMMQMYLQKGNYGGHQYFSAKTFDDFNTCYFCDEGNRRGVGFDKQQLPGKAGPTCGCASLTSFGHTGFTGTIAWADPETELVYIFLANRTFPNSE
;
A
#
# COMPACT_ATOMS: atom_id res chain seq x y z
N MET A 1 -18.11 -10.49 -1.81
CA MET A 1 -17.80 -9.13 -2.29
C MET A 1 -18.10 -8.99 -3.78
N PHE A 2 -17.49 -9.75 -4.69
CA PHE A 2 -17.58 -9.57 -6.15
C PHE A 2 -18.63 -10.48 -6.85
N LYS A 3 -19.45 -11.20 -6.11
CA LYS A 3 -20.47 -12.10 -6.70
C LYS A 3 -21.37 -11.32 -7.66
N GLY A 4 -21.48 -11.78 -8.90
CA GLY A 4 -22.28 -11.17 -9.94
C GLY A 4 -21.63 -9.95 -10.65
N SER A 5 -20.38 -9.58 -10.29
CA SER A 5 -19.61 -8.58 -11.01
C SER A 5 -18.63 -9.24 -12.01
N ASP A 6 -18.05 -8.43 -12.91
CA ASP A 6 -17.00 -8.90 -13.82
C ASP A 6 -15.70 -9.31 -13.10
N LYS A 7 -15.59 -9.04 -11.80
CA LYS A 7 -14.44 -9.36 -10.93
C LYS A 7 -14.59 -10.66 -10.15
N GLU A 8 -15.72 -11.35 -10.27
CA GLU A 8 -16.03 -12.56 -9.49
C GLU A 8 -14.96 -13.66 -9.63
N ASN A 9 -14.38 -13.79 -10.81
CA ASN A 9 -13.43 -14.84 -11.16
C ASN A 9 -11.96 -14.40 -11.18
N ILE A 10 -11.63 -13.21 -10.66
CA ILE A 10 -10.24 -12.77 -10.55
C ILE A 10 -9.53 -13.67 -9.53
N ASN A 11 -8.43 -14.31 -9.94
CA ASN A 11 -7.59 -15.07 -9.04
C ASN A 11 -6.52 -14.19 -8.38
N PHE A 12 -5.99 -14.64 -7.23
CA PHE A 12 -5.00 -13.87 -6.47
C PHE A 12 -3.69 -13.63 -7.23
N LYS A 13 -3.28 -14.54 -8.09
CA LYS A 13 -2.06 -14.38 -8.89
C LYS A 13 -2.20 -13.21 -9.85
N ASP A 14 -3.27 -13.17 -10.64
CA ASP A 14 -3.54 -12.06 -11.57
C ASP A 14 -3.70 -10.74 -10.80
N LEU A 15 -4.43 -10.77 -9.67
CA LEU A 15 -4.64 -9.61 -8.81
C LEU A 15 -3.32 -9.01 -8.32
N LEU A 16 -2.50 -9.82 -7.63
CA LEU A 16 -1.26 -9.37 -6.98
C LEU A 16 -0.10 -9.13 -7.95
N SER A 17 -0.18 -9.63 -9.19
CA SER A 17 0.76 -9.29 -10.25
C SER A 17 0.32 -8.10 -11.10
N HIS A 18 -0.75 -7.39 -10.70
CA HIS A 18 -1.34 -6.29 -11.48
C HIS A 18 -1.69 -6.67 -12.93
N TYR A 19 -2.23 -7.87 -13.09
CA TYR A 19 -2.57 -8.47 -14.39
C TYR A 19 -4.07 -8.75 -14.58
N ALA A 20 -4.88 -8.25 -13.62
CA ALA A 20 -6.32 -8.49 -13.57
C ALA A 20 -7.16 -7.48 -14.38
N GLY A 21 -6.53 -6.55 -15.10
CA GLY A 21 -7.26 -5.54 -15.90
C GLY A 21 -8.02 -4.50 -15.07
N LEU A 22 -7.63 -4.30 -13.79
CA LEU A 22 -8.25 -3.29 -12.93
C LEU A 22 -7.88 -1.87 -13.34
N GLN A 23 -8.72 -0.89 -12.99
CA GLN A 23 -8.36 0.52 -13.08
C GLN A 23 -7.15 0.82 -12.19
N ALA A 24 -6.26 1.69 -12.67
CA ALA A 24 -5.04 2.03 -11.94
C ALA A 24 -5.35 2.73 -10.61
N TRP A 25 -6.19 3.76 -10.66
CA TRP A 25 -6.51 4.64 -9.55
C TRP A 25 -7.79 5.43 -9.83
N VAL A 26 -8.47 5.86 -8.77
CA VAL A 26 -9.63 6.75 -8.81
C VAL A 26 -9.49 7.80 -7.71
N PRO A 27 -9.70 9.09 -8.03
CA PRO A 27 -9.65 10.16 -7.03
C PRO A 27 -10.94 10.21 -6.20
N PHE A 28 -11.15 9.22 -5.33
CA PHE A 28 -12.39 9.10 -4.51
C PHE A 28 -12.71 10.36 -3.72
N TYR A 29 -11.68 11.10 -3.27
CA TYR A 29 -11.86 12.32 -2.49
C TYR A 29 -12.62 13.41 -3.25
N LYS A 30 -12.49 13.50 -4.59
CA LYS A 30 -13.14 14.56 -5.38
C LYS A 30 -14.67 14.55 -5.23
N ALA A 31 -15.29 13.38 -5.12
CA ALA A 31 -16.72 13.25 -4.89
C ALA A 31 -17.17 13.69 -3.49
N THR A 32 -16.24 13.98 -2.59
CA THR A 32 -16.50 14.40 -1.21
C THR A 32 -16.28 15.91 -0.99
N LEU A 33 -15.85 16.62 -2.02
CA LEU A 33 -15.63 18.06 -1.98
C LEU A 33 -16.95 18.84 -2.25
N ASP A 34 -16.99 20.05 -1.79
CA ASP A 34 -18.05 21.02 -2.11
C ASP A 34 -17.76 21.79 -3.42
N GLU A 35 -18.63 22.70 -3.81
CA GLU A 35 -18.52 23.51 -5.03
C GLU A 35 -17.25 24.38 -5.07
N LYS A 36 -16.61 24.63 -3.92
CA LYS A 36 -15.36 25.38 -3.79
C LYS A 36 -14.13 24.47 -3.68
N ASN A 37 -14.30 23.17 -3.97
CA ASN A 37 -13.28 22.13 -3.81
C ASN A 37 -12.78 21.92 -2.38
N HIS A 38 -13.52 22.34 -1.34
CA HIS A 38 -13.18 22.06 0.04
C HIS A 38 -13.92 20.82 0.57
N PRO A 39 -13.38 20.13 1.61
CA PRO A 39 -14.05 19.02 2.28
C PRO A 39 -15.48 19.37 2.69
N SER A 40 -16.46 18.72 2.07
CA SER A 40 -17.88 19.02 2.28
C SER A 40 -18.35 18.60 3.67
N LYS A 41 -19.16 19.44 4.31
CA LYS A 41 -19.83 19.11 5.59
C LYS A 41 -20.73 17.87 5.51
N LYS A 42 -21.12 17.44 4.32
CA LYS A 42 -21.84 16.19 4.12
C LYS A 42 -20.97 14.97 4.50
N TYR A 43 -19.68 15.03 4.24
CA TYR A 43 -18.75 13.92 4.39
C TYR A 43 -17.72 14.11 5.50
N TYR A 44 -17.51 15.35 5.98
CA TYR A 44 -16.45 15.65 6.94
C TYR A 44 -16.91 16.44 8.16
N ARG A 45 -16.19 16.24 9.29
CA ARG A 45 -16.30 17.02 10.53
C ARG A 45 -14.90 17.41 11.01
N LYS A 46 -14.84 18.52 11.77
CA LYS A 46 -13.59 18.97 12.41
C LYS A 46 -13.31 18.26 13.74
N VAL A 47 -14.33 17.68 14.32
CA VAL A 47 -14.27 16.95 15.60
C VAL A 47 -14.86 15.57 15.37
N ALA A 48 -14.22 14.54 15.92
CA ALA A 48 -14.72 13.18 15.85
C ALA A 48 -16.02 13.01 16.61
N ASP A 49 -16.91 12.18 16.07
CA ASP A 49 -18.11 11.68 16.72
C ASP A 49 -18.38 10.21 16.30
N ASN A 50 -19.53 9.68 16.70
CA ASN A 50 -19.86 8.27 16.41
C ASN A 50 -20.02 7.96 14.92
N GLU A 51 -20.34 8.93 14.08
CA GLU A 51 -20.50 8.76 12.63
C GLU A 51 -19.23 9.16 11.85
N PHE A 52 -18.40 10.03 12.44
CA PHE A 52 -17.22 10.62 11.83
C PHE A 52 -15.99 10.37 12.72
N SER A 53 -15.47 9.16 12.72
CA SER A 53 -14.34 8.77 13.58
C SER A 53 -13.05 8.48 12.80
N LYS A 54 -13.11 8.29 11.49
CA LYS A 54 -11.92 8.04 10.66
C LYS A 54 -11.19 9.35 10.40
N GLN A 55 -10.02 9.52 11.01
CA GLN A 55 -9.20 10.72 10.85
C GLN A 55 -8.45 10.71 9.52
N VAL A 56 -8.63 11.76 8.71
CA VAL A 56 -8.02 11.94 7.38
C VAL A 56 -6.79 12.85 7.44
N ALA A 57 -6.84 13.83 8.34
CA ALA A 57 -5.77 14.78 8.63
C ALA A 57 -6.04 15.46 9.98
N ASP A 58 -5.23 16.46 10.36
CA ASP A 58 -5.48 17.21 11.60
C ASP A 58 -6.86 17.89 11.55
N SER A 59 -7.65 17.65 12.60
CA SER A 59 -9.02 18.20 12.72
C SER A 59 -9.89 17.97 11.46
N LEU A 60 -9.73 16.81 10.81
CA LEU A 60 -10.54 16.41 9.66
C LEU A 60 -10.90 14.91 9.75
N PHE A 61 -12.19 14.63 9.93
CA PHE A 61 -12.72 13.27 10.10
C PHE A 61 -13.78 13.00 9.05
N ILE A 62 -13.65 11.86 8.34
CA ILE A 62 -14.62 11.41 7.34
C ILE A 62 -15.68 10.49 7.95
N ARG A 63 -16.85 10.43 7.34
CA ARG A 63 -17.92 9.49 7.66
C ARG A 63 -17.40 8.05 7.61
N ASN A 64 -17.78 7.25 8.61
CA ASN A 64 -17.35 5.87 8.75
C ASN A 64 -17.85 4.97 7.60
N ASP A 65 -19.04 5.24 7.09
CA ASP A 65 -19.70 4.49 6.01
C ASP A 65 -19.21 4.85 4.59
N TYR A 66 -18.32 5.84 4.44
CA TYR A 66 -17.81 6.20 3.10
C TYR A 66 -16.96 5.08 2.47
N HIS A 67 -16.40 4.19 3.29
CA HIS A 67 -15.77 2.96 2.84
C HIS A 67 -16.67 2.13 1.90
N ASP A 68 -17.96 2.00 2.20
CA ASP A 68 -18.90 1.25 1.36
C ASP A 68 -19.04 1.88 -0.02
N SER A 69 -18.96 3.23 -0.10
CA SER A 69 -18.96 3.95 -1.37
C SER A 69 -17.71 3.69 -2.19
N ILE A 70 -16.53 3.65 -1.54
CA ILE A 70 -15.24 3.27 -2.19
C ILE A 70 -15.35 1.86 -2.75
N MET A 71 -15.78 0.90 -1.93
CA MET A 71 -15.92 -0.50 -2.34
C MET A 71 -16.94 -0.67 -3.47
N LYS A 72 -18.06 0.08 -3.42
CA LYS A 72 -19.04 0.07 -4.50
C LYS A 72 -18.45 0.57 -5.82
N ILE A 73 -17.70 1.67 -5.81
CA ILE A 73 -17.03 2.20 -7.01
C ILE A 73 -16.06 1.16 -7.58
N ILE A 74 -15.29 0.47 -6.72
CA ILE A 74 -14.36 -0.59 -7.15
C ILE A 74 -15.13 -1.74 -7.79
N VAL A 75 -16.22 -2.21 -7.18
CA VAL A 75 -17.05 -3.32 -7.70
C VAL A 75 -17.69 -2.95 -9.04
N ASP A 76 -18.21 -1.74 -9.17
CA ASP A 76 -18.92 -1.26 -10.37
C ASP A 76 -17.95 -0.85 -11.50
N SER A 77 -16.67 -0.61 -11.20
CA SER A 77 -15.66 -0.28 -12.21
C SER A 77 -15.54 -1.43 -13.23
N LYS A 78 -15.28 -1.12 -14.49
CA LYS A 78 -15.10 -2.15 -15.52
C LYS A 78 -13.67 -2.62 -15.61
N LEU A 79 -13.48 -3.93 -15.80
CA LEU A 79 -12.20 -4.48 -16.19
C LEU A 79 -11.86 -4.02 -17.63
N SER A 80 -10.56 -3.85 -17.94
CA SER A 80 -10.12 -3.49 -19.29
C SER A 80 -10.41 -4.58 -20.33
N GLY A 81 -10.60 -5.81 -19.88
CA GLY A 81 -10.71 -6.98 -20.73
C GLY A 81 -9.38 -7.41 -21.39
N LEU A 82 -8.31 -6.67 -21.16
CA LEU A 82 -6.98 -6.96 -21.69
C LEU A 82 -6.14 -7.69 -20.64
N ARG A 83 -5.39 -8.67 -21.09
CA ARG A 83 -4.36 -9.32 -20.27
C ARG A 83 -3.03 -8.59 -20.47
N GLU A 84 -2.87 -7.51 -19.71
CA GLU A 84 -1.68 -6.64 -19.74
C GLU A 84 -1.30 -6.19 -18.35
N TYR A 85 -0.04 -5.86 -18.15
CA TYR A 85 0.41 -5.24 -16.92
C TYR A 85 -0.17 -3.84 -16.79
N LYS A 86 -0.93 -3.63 -15.72
CA LYS A 86 -1.43 -2.30 -15.33
C LYS A 86 -1.44 -2.18 -13.83
N TYR A 87 -0.50 -1.41 -13.29
CA TYR A 87 -0.45 -1.14 -11.86
C TYR A 87 -1.78 -0.59 -11.35
N SER A 88 -2.26 -1.12 -10.23
CA SER A 88 -3.56 -0.76 -9.68
C SER A 88 -3.55 -0.79 -8.16
N ASP A 89 -3.92 0.32 -7.54
CA ASP A 89 -4.13 0.43 -6.10
C ASP A 89 -5.31 -0.42 -5.62
N PHE A 90 -6.31 -0.63 -6.50
CA PHE A 90 -7.47 -1.48 -6.20
C PHE A 90 -7.07 -2.89 -5.78
N THR A 91 -5.97 -3.42 -6.31
CA THR A 91 -5.39 -4.70 -5.91
C THR A 91 -5.29 -4.82 -4.40
N PHE A 92 -4.64 -3.87 -3.76
CA PHE A 92 -4.34 -3.94 -2.33
C PHE A 92 -5.49 -3.42 -1.47
N ILE A 93 -6.37 -2.56 -1.99
CA ILE A 93 -7.63 -2.19 -1.33
C ILE A 93 -8.53 -3.44 -1.21
N ILE A 94 -8.69 -4.18 -2.30
CA ILE A 94 -9.44 -5.44 -2.35
C ILE A 94 -8.83 -6.47 -1.40
N LEU A 95 -7.51 -6.63 -1.42
CA LEU A 95 -6.80 -7.59 -0.57
C LEU A 95 -6.97 -7.27 0.92
N LYS A 96 -6.84 -5.99 1.30
CA LYS A 96 -7.12 -5.55 2.68
C LYS A 96 -8.53 -5.96 3.10
N GLN A 97 -9.54 -5.59 2.31
CA GLN A 97 -10.92 -5.93 2.62
C GLN A 97 -11.15 -7.45 2.73
N TYR A 98 -10.52 -8.23 1.85
CA TYR A 98 -10.57 -9.68 1.92
C TYR A 98 -9.95 -10.20 3.23
N LEU A 99 -8.73 -9.77 3.57
CA LEU A 99 -8.04 -10.19 4.79
C LEU A 99 -8.84 -9.83 6.06
N GLU A 100 -9.34 -8.61 6.16
CA GLU A 100 -10.16 -8.17 7.29
C GLU A 100 -11.46 -9.00 7.39
N THR A 101 -12.07 -9.37 6.26
CA THR A 101 -13.29 -10.19 6.23
C THR A 101 -13.04 -11.62 6.71
N VAL A 102 -11.97 -12.27 6.19
CA VAL A 102 -11.72 -13.69 6.52
C VAL A 102 -11.11 -13.90 7.90
N THR A 103 -10.40 -12.91 8.42
CA THR A 103 -9.75 -12.99 9.74
C THR A 103 -10.56 -12.38 10.86
N GLY A 104 -11.51 -11.50 10.54
CA GLY A 104 -12.26 -10.70 11.52
C GLY A 104 -11.40 -9.66 12.26
N LYS A 105 -10.17 -9.40 11.80
CA LYS A 105 -9.21 -8.47 12.42
C LYS A 105 -8.87 -7.34 11.47
N LYS A 106 -8.53 -6.17 11.99
CA LYS A 106 -8.04 -5.04 11.21
C LYS A 106 -6.63 -5.29 10.68
N LEU A 107 -6.29 -4.70 9.52
CA LEU A 107 -5.00 -4.92 8.87
C LEU A 107 -3.83 -4.48 9.74
N ASP A 108 -3.92 -3.33 10.39
CA ASP A 108 -2.89 -2.82 11.30
C ASP A 108 -2.66 -3.75 12.50
N ASP A 109 -3.73 -4.29 13.10
CA ASP A 109 -3.65 -5.28 14.19
C ASP A 109 -3.02 -6.60 13.72
N LEU A 110 -3.39 -7.07 12.51
CA LEU A 110 -2.81 -8.27 11.92
C LEU A 110 -1.31 -8.13 11.73
N ILE A 111 -0.87 -7.06 11.07
CA ILE A 111 0.55 -6.83 10.78
C ILE A 111 1.34 -6.60 12.08
N GLN A 112 0.80 -5.83 13.01
CA GLN A 112 1.43 -5.58 14.30
C GLN A 112 1.66 -6.88 15.07
N THR A 113 0.65 -7.74 15.15
CA THR A 113 0.70 -8.97 15.96
C THR A 113 1.45 -10.11 15.27
N GLN A 114 1.33 -10.26 13.95
CA GLN A 114 1.94 -11.37 13.22
C GLN A 114 3.41 -11.11 12.87
N PHE A 115 3.81 -9.83 12.70
CA PHE A 115 5.15 -9.49 12.22
C PHE A 115 5.86 -8.49 13.12
N PHE A 116 5.36 -7.26 13.29
CA PHE A 116 6.14 -6.18 13.87
C PHE A 116 6.61 -6.45 15.29
N ASN A 117 5.74 -7.02 16.15
CA ASN A 117 6.08 -7.31 17.53
C ASN A 117 7.23 -8.34 17.62
N SER A 118 7.10 -9.48 16.94
CA SER A 118 8.08 -10.57 17.01
C SER A 118 9.39 -10.25 16.29
N MET A 119 9.35 -9.39 15.25
CA MET A 119 10.54 -8.92 14.54
C MET A 119 11.23 -7.75 15.22
N GLY A 120 10.67 -7.20 16.30
CA GLY A 120 11.19 -6.00 16.95
C GLY A 120 11.16 -4.76 16.05
N MET A 121 10.14 -4.64 15.18
CA MET A 121 9.93 -3.48 14.30
C MET A 121 9.20 -2.35 15.06
N ASN A 122 9.90 -1.81 16.05
CA ASN A 122 9.29 -0.88 17.01
C ASN A 122 8.95 0.49 16.45
N ASN A 123 9.45 0.84 15.26
CA ASN A 123 9.18 2.12 14.59
C ASN A 123 8.25 1.98 13.38
N SER A 124 7.70 0.78 13.17
CA SER A 124 6.74 0.53 12.09
C SER A 124 5.33 0.57 12.63
N THR A 125 4.46 1.36 12.00
CA THR A 125 3.07 1.53 12.44
C THR A 125 2.23 2.22 11.38
N PHE A 126 0.93 2.01 11.42
CA PHE A 126 -0.04 2.93 10.83
C PHE A 126 -0.38 4.03 11.84
N ASN A 127 -0.86 5.19 11.35
CA ASN A 127 -1.28 6.30 12.21
C ASN A 127 -0.23 6.67 13.28
N PRO A 128 0.98 7.08 12.89
CA PRO A 128 2.14 7.19 13.79
C PRO A 128 1.97 8.20 14.93
N LEU A 129 1.07 9.18 14.80
CA LEU A 129 0.79 10.18 15.85
C LEU A 129 0.17 9.57 17.12
N LYS A 130 -0.32 8.33 17.04
CA LYS A 130 -0.74 7.55 18.24
C LYS A 130 0.45 7.08 19.09
N LYS A 131 1.65 7.07 18.51
CA LYS A 131 2.86 6.47 19.11
C LYS A 131 4.05 7.43 19.17
N PHE A 132 4.17 8.31 18.21
CA PHE A 132 5.33 9.20 18.05
C PHE A 132 4.91 10.67 18.05
N LYS A 133 5.84 11.54 18.47
CA LYS A 133 5.67 12.98 18.36
C LYS A 133 5.72 13.43 16.90
N LYS A 134 4.88 14.39 16.53
CA LYS A 134 4.78 14.92 15.16
C LYS A 134 6.13 15.40 14.62
N GLU A 135 6.95 16.04 15.46
CA GLU A 135 8.24 16.62 15.10
C GLU A 135 9.28 15.55 14.67
N THR A 136 9.06 14.28 15.01
CA THR A 136 9.95 13.17 14.62
C THR A 136 9.59 12.58 13.26
N ILE A 137 8.52 13.06 12.62
CA ILE A 137 8.02 12.55 11.36
C ILE A 137 8.18 13.64 10.31
N PRO A 138 8.87 13.41 9.17
CA PRO A 138 8.95 14.41 8.12
C PRO A 138 7.58 14.71 7.51
N PRO A 139 7.30 15.97 7.12
CA PRO A 139 6.09 16.28 6.36
C PRO A 139 6.17 15.65 4.97
N THR A 140 5.02 15.29 4.39
CA THR A 140 4.96 14.65 3.08
C THR A 140 4.49 15.57 1.97
N GLU A 141 3.63 16.55 2.27
CA GLU A 141 3.04 17.45 1.29
C GLU A 141 2.45 18.69 1.94
N VAL A 142 2.40 19.80 1.20
CA VAL A 142 1.49 20.93 1.49
C VAL A 142 0.25 20.72 0.62
N ASP A 143 -0.74 20.02 1.16
CA ASP A 143 -1.98 19.68 0.46
C ASP A 143 -2.86 20.94 0.32
N ASN A 144 -3.06 21.39 -0.90
CA ASN A 144 -3.86 22.56 -1.26
C ASN A 144 -5.07 22.22 -2.15
N TYR A 145 -5.41 20.93 -2.27
CA TYR A 145 -6.46 20.46 -3.18
C TYR A 145 -7.49 19.54 -2.51
N PHE A 146 -7.17 18.96 -1.33
CA PHE A 146 -8.06 18.08 -0.59
C PHE A 146 -8.15 18.45 0.88
N ARG A 147 -7.02 18.37 1.65
CA ARG A 147 -7.01 18.53 3.11
C ARG A 147 -6.66 19.93 3.59
N TYR A 148 -6.09 20.75 2.69
CA TYR A 148 -5.75 22.17 2.90
C TYR A 148 -4.86 22.42 4.12
N GLN A 149 -3.84 21.60 4.29
CA GLN A 149 -2.86 21.70 5.37
C GLN A 149 -1.55 20.99 5.02
N THR A 150 -0.49 21.28 5.76
CA THR A 150 0.73 20.46 5.68
C THR A 150 0.47 19.08 6.27
N ILE A 151 0.65 18.05 5.47
CA ILE A 151 0.43 16.65 5.85
C ILE A 151 1.70 16.12 6.51
N GLN A 152 1.63 15.91 7.84
CA GLN A 152 2.72 15.44 8.67
C GLN A 152 2.19 14.48 9.74
N GLY A 153 2.63 13.22 9.70
CA GLY A 153 2.12 12.16 10.57
C GLY A 153 0.78 11.57 10.13
N TYR A 154 0.27 11.98 8.98
CA TYR A 154 -0.86 11.38 8.28
C TYR A 154 -0.39 10.81 6.95
N VAL A 155 -1.04 9.75 6.47
CA VAL A 155 -0.68 9.14 5.19
C VAL A 155 -0.81 10.14 4.04
N HIS A 156 0.17 10.10 3.12
CA HIS A 156 0.17 10.95 1.92
C HIS A 156 -1.03 10.63 1.03
N ASP A 157 -1.23 9.35 0.74
CA ASP A 157 -2.28 8.86 -0.14
C ASP A 157 -3.68 9.24 0.35
N MET A 158 -4.48 9.80 -0.54
CA MET A 158 -5.79 10.35 -0.22
C MET A 158 -6.81 9.27 0.10
N GLU A 159 -6.78 8.14 -0.62
CA GLU A 159 -7.72 7.03 -0.39
C GLU A 159 -7.41 6.33 0.93
N ALA A 160 -6.14 5.99 1.18
CA ALA A 160 -5.73 5.43 2.46
C ALA A 160 -6.06 6.38 3.63
N ALA A 161 -5.98 7.70 3.44
CA ALA A 161 -6.44 8.68 4.43
C ALA A 161 -7.95 8.58 4.66
N MET A 162 -8.77 8.44 3.61
CA MET A 162 -10.23 8.25 3.72
C MET A 162 -10.58 6.92 4.42
N GLU A 163 -9.69 5.94 4.40
CA GLU A 163 -9.77 4.70 5.18
C GLU A 163 -9.29 4.84 6.64
N GLY A 164 -8.99 6.06 7.09
CA GLY A 164 -8.50 6.32 8.45
C GLY A 164 -7.00 6.06 8.61
N GLY A 165 -6.23 6.15 7.52
CA GLY A 165 -4.78 6.01 7.51
C GLY A 165 -4.26 4.58 7.42
N VAL A 166 -5.14 3.59 7.26
CA VAL A 166 -4.79 2.16 7.14
C VAL A 166 -5.24 1.65 5.78
N GLY A 167 -4.43 1.80 4.76
CA GLY A 167 -4.66 1.25 3.43
C GLY A 167 -3.85 -0.03 3.19
N GLY A 168 -4.33 -0.89 2.29
CA GLY A 168 -3.54 -2.05 1.84
C GLY A 168 -2.41 -1.66 0.90
N HIS A 169 -2.55 -0.53 0.21
CA HIS A 169 -1.61 0.02 -0.77
C HIS A 169 -0.74 1.16 -0.20
N ALA A 170 -1.15 1.80 0.89
CA ALA A 170 -0.44 2.92 1.51
C ALA A 170 -0.77 3.05 3.01
N GLY A 171 -0.02 3.88 3.75
CA GLY A 171 -0.31 4.22 5.15
C GLY A 171 0.70 3.71 6.16
N LEU A 172 1.64 2.84 5.77
CA LEU A 172 2.70 2.39 6.66
C LEU A 172 3.76 3.48 6.85
N PHE A 173 4.07 3.79 8.09
CA PHE A 173 5.23 4.59 8.52
C PHE A 173 6.26 3.66 9.14
N SER A 174 7.53 3.90 8.82
CA SER A 174 8.63 3.06 9.30
C SER A 174 9.95 3.84 9.29
N ASN A 175 11.04 3.15 9.63
CA ASN A 175 12.42 3.58 9.40
C ASN A 175 13.20 2.52 8.61
N ALA A 176 14.39 2.87 8.15
CA ALA A 176 15.20 2.00 7.30
C ALA A 176 15.56 0.67 8.00
N MET A 177 15.84 0.69 9.29
CA MET A 177 16.19 -0.53 10.05
C MET A 177 15.03 -1.51 10.18
N ASP A 178 13.82 -1.03 10.43
CA ASP A 178 12.65 -1.90 10.54
C ASP A 178 12.26 -2.48 9.16
N VAL A 179 12.31 -1.65 8.11
CA VAL A 179 12.09 -2.15 6.73
C VAL A 179 13.16 -3.17 6.36
N ALA A 180 14.43 -2.95 6.73
CA ALA A 180 15.51 -3.91 6.48
C ALA A 180 15.27 -5.26 7.17
N LYS A 181 14.73 -5.30 8.40
CA LYS A 181 14.35 -6.54 9.07
C LYS A 181 13.31 -7.33 8.27
N MET A 182 12.28 -6.64 7.76
CA MET A 182 11.26 -7.25 6.91
C MET A 182 11.87 -7.81 5.61
N MET A 183 12.71 -7.03 4.94
CA MET A 183 13.37 -7.46 3.71
C MET A 183 14.34 -8.62 3.97
N GLN A 184 15.03 -8.62 5.11
CA GLN A 184 15.89 -9.73 5.54
C GLN A 184 15.10 -11.02 5.79
N MET A 185 13.91 -10.91 6.41
CA MET A 185 13.00 -12.05 6.59
C MET A 185 12.56 -12.63 5.24
N TYR A 186 12.25 -11.80 4.26
CA TYR A 186 11.95 -12.26 2.90
C TYR A 186 13.17 -12.89 2.23
N LEU A 187 14.35 -12.28 2.34
CA LEU A 187 15.61 -12.82 1.80
C LEU A 187 15.92 -14.21 2.37
N GLN A 188 15.62 -14.43 3.65
CA GLN A 188 15.73 -15.71 4.35
C GLN A 188 14.50 -16.61 4.16
N LYS A 189 13.68 -16.35 3.12
CA LYS A 189 12.51 -17.15 2.73
C LYS A 189 11.56 -17.44 3.90
N GLY A 190 11.26 -16.38 4.66
CA GLY A 190 10.29 -16.42 5.75
C GLY A 190 10.89 -16.74 7.12
N ASN A 191 12.21 -16.82 7.27
CA ASN A 191 12.86 -17.01 8.57
C ASN A 191 13.49 -15.69 9.05
N TYR A 192 13.31 -15.35 10.34
CA TYR A 192 13.98 -14.22 10.97
C TYR A 192 14.07 -14.43 12.48
N GLY A 193 15.29 -14.21 13.05
CA GLY A 193 15.51 -14.34 14.49
C GLY A 193 15.19 -15.73 15.05
N GLY A 194 15.33 -16.79 14.25
CA GLY A 194 14.98 -18.16 14.63
C GLY A 194 13.48 -18.48 14.58
N HIS A 195 12.65 -17.55 14.11
CA HIS A 195 11.20 -17.75 13.94
C HIS A 195 10.85 -17.91 12.45
N GLN A 196 10.04 -18.93 12.13
CA GLN A 196 9.52 -19.16 10.78
C GLN A 196 8.13 -18.51 10.63
N TYR A 197 8.02 -17.45 9.84
CA TYR A 197 6.80 -16.72 9.59
C TYR A 197 5.92 -17.39 8.51
N PHE A 198 6.56 -17.90 7.47
CA PHE A 198 5.94 -18.70 6.42
C PHE A 198 6.97 -19.63 5.76
N SER A 199 6.52 -20.60 4.97
CA SER A 199 7.43 -21.58 4.36
C SER A 199 8.27 -20.99 3.24
N ALA A 200 9.45 -21.54 2.99
CA ALA A 200 10.30 -21.16 1.86
C ALA A 200 9.54 -21.31 0.52
N LYS A 201 8.71 -22.34 0.39
CA LYS A 201 7.86 -22.54 -0.79
C LYS A 201 6.89 -21.36 -0.99
N THR A 202 6.30 -20.85 0.08
CA THR A 202 5.41 -19.67 -0.01
C THR A 202 6.17 -18.46 -0.57
N PHE A 203 7.39 -18.22 -0.07
CA PHE A 203 8.21 -17.13 -0.61
C PHE A 203 8.50 -17.35 -2.10
N ASP A 204 8.94 -18.54 -2.49
CA ASP A 204 9.28 -18.86 -3.88
C ASP A 204 8.08 -18.69 -4.79
N ASP A 205 6.88 -19.13 -4.38
CA ASP A 205 5.63 -18.92 -5.11
C ASP A 205 5.31 -17.41 -5.30
N PHE A 206 5.52 -16.60 -4.28
CA PHE A 206 5.26 -15.15 -4.35
C PHE A 206 6.35 -14.39 -5.13
N ASN A 207 7.61 -14.82 -5.05
CA ASN A 207 8.72 -14.22 -5.80
C ASN A 207 8.80 -14.66 -7.26
N THR A 208 8.00 -15.66 -7.68
CA THR A 208 7.99 -16.14 -9.06
C THR A 208 7.34 -15.12 -10.00
N CYS A 209 8.03 -14.84 -11.11
CA CYS A 209 7.46 -14.04 -12.20
C CYS A 209 6.63 -14.92 -13.11
N TYR A 210 5.34 -14.97 -12.92
CA TYR A 210 4.44 -15.86 -13.68
C TYR A 210 4.10 -15.37 -15.08
N PHE A 211 4.28 -14.08 -15.34
CA PHE A 211 3.89 -13.42 -16.59
C PHE A 211 5.05 -12.71 -17.27
N CYS A 212 6.30 -13.14 -16.99
CA CYS A 212 7.50 -12.56 -17.59
C CYS A 212 7.48 -12.67 -19.12
N ASP A 213 7.10 -13.83 -19.65
CA ASP A 213 7.01 -14.07 -21.11
C ASP A 213 5.92 -13.21 -21.77
N GLU A 214 4.97 -12.74 -20.98
CA GLU A 214 3.90 -11.83 -21.43
C GLU A 214 4.27 -10.34 -21.19
N GLY A 215 5.51 -10.05 -20.80
CA GLY A 215 6.04 -8.69 -20.61
C GLY A 215 5.73 -8.06 -19.25
N ASN A 216 5.19 -8.81 -18.30
CA ASN A 216 4.95 -8.36 -16.93
C ASN A 216 6.00 -8.93 -15.97
N ARG A 217 6.91 -8.08 -15.49
CA ARG A 217 8.01 -8.49 -14.61
C ARG A 217 7.60 -8.83 -13.17
N ARG A 218 6.34 -8.57 -12.76
CA ARG A 218 5.91 -8.73 -11.37
C ARG A 218 5.96 -10.17 -10.87
N GLY A 219 6.37 -10.33 -9.62
CA GLY A 219 5.99 -11.47 -8.81
C GLY A 219 4.58 -11.29 -8.26
N VAL A 220 4.19 -12.11 -7.31
CA VAL A 220 2.90 -12.00 -6.62
C VAL A 220 3.06 -11.02 -5.44
N GLY A 221 2.74 -9.76 -5.68
CA GLY A 221 2.92 -8.66 -4.72
C GLY A 221 4.28 -7.95 -4.77
N PHE A 222 5.34 -8.60 -5.25
CA PHE A 222 6.65 -7.99 -5.42
C PHE A 222 6.84 -7.33 -6.78
N ASP A 223 7.58 -6.22 -6.82
CA ASP A 223 8.22 -5.77 -8.04
C ASP A 223 9.55 -6.49 -8.23
N LYS A 224 9.99 -6.64 -9.46
CA LYS A 224 11.22 -7.36 -9.82
C LYS A 224 12.07 -6.52 -10.76
N GLN A 225 13.32 -6.94 -10.98
CA GLN A 225 14.18 -6.33 -11.97
C GLN A 225 13.46 -6.19 -13.32
N GLN A 226 13.80 -5.14 -14.04
CA GLN A 226 13.28 -4.92 -15.40
C GLN A 226 13.63 -6.08 -16.32
N LEU A 227 12.69 -6.38 -17.23
CA LEU A 227 12.91 -7.33 -18.30
C LEU A 227 13.95 -6.79 -19.30
N PRO A 228 14.69 -7.63 -20.01
CA PRO A 228 15.68 -7.20 -20.99
C PRO A 228 15.15 -6.17 -21.97
N GLY A 229 15.87 -5.06 -22.13
CA GLY A 229 15.47 -3.97 -23.03
C GLY A 229 14.30 -3.09 -22.55
N LYS A 230 13.83 -3.26 -21.31
CA LYS A 230 12.76 -2.45 -20.71
C LYS A 230 13.31 -1.55 -19.60
N ALA A 231 12.63 -0.43 -19.36
CA ALA A 231 12.86 0.37 -18.17
C ALA A 231 12.28 -0.32 -16.92
N GLY A 232 12.86 -0.03 -15.74
CA GLY A 232 12.42 -0.63 -14.50
C GLY A 232 12.95 0.06 -13.26
N PRO A 233 12.70 -0.50 -12.08
CA PRO A 233 13.02 0.12 -10.80
C PRO A 233 14.49 0.02 -10.40
N THR A 234 15.28 -0.81 -11.08
CA THR A 234 16.71 -1.02 -10.78
C THR A 234 17.59 -0.52 -11.93
N CYS A 235 18.94 -0.57 -11.71
CA CYS A 235 19.92 -0.23 -12.74
C CYS A 235 20.07 -1.29 -13.85
N GLY A 236 19.38 -2.45 -13.74
CA GLY A 236 19.58 -3.61 -14.61
C GLY A 236 20.73 -4.53 -14.16
N CYS A 237 21.37 -4.22 -13.03
CA CYS A 237 22.47 -5.01 -12.48
C CYS A 237 22.07 -5.90 -11.28
N ALA A 238 20.81 -5.81 -10.82
CA ALA A 238 20.28 -6.74 -9.83
C ALA A 238 19.99 -8.11 -10.47
N SER A 239 19.95 -9.18 -9.69
CA SER A 239 19.63 -10.50 -10.19
C SER A 239 18.17 -10.65 -10.62
N LEU A 240 17.86 -11.64 -11.45
CA LEU A 240 16.47 -11.93 -11.84
C LEU A 240 15.63 -12.46 -10.67
N THR A 241 16.30 -12.99 -9.64
CA THR A 241 15.67 -13.43 -8.40
C THR A 241 15.42 -12.28 -7.42
N SER A 242 16.00 -11.10 -7.66
CA SER A 242 15.82 -9.92 -6.82
C SER A 242 14.36 -9.46 -6.79
N PHE A 243 13.97 -8.82 -5.71
CA PHE A 243 12.60 -8.39 -5.44
C PHE A 243 12.57 -7.16 -4.54
N GLY A 244 11.49 -6.42 -4.63
CA GLY A 244 11.30 -5.24 -3.80
C GLY A 244 10.08 -4.46 -4.19
N HIS A 245 10.05 -3.18 -3.83
CA HIS A 245 9.06 -2.22 -4.30
C HIS A 245 9.55 -0.79 -4.11
N THR A 246 9.03 0.12 -4.91
CA THR A 246 9.19 1.57 -4.74
C THR A 246 7.93 2.17 -4.16
N GLY A 247 8.06 3.29 -3.43
CA GLY A 247 6.91 4.04 -2.91
C GLY A 247 6.79 5.41 -3.59
N PHE A 248 5.57 5.89 -3.73
CA PHE A 248 5.26 7.18 -4.35
C PHE A 248 6.02 8.35 -3.70
N THR A 249 6.18 8.32 -2.39
CA THR A 249 6.89 9.34 -1.61
C THR A 249 8.41 9.33 -1.78
N GLY A 250 8.97 8.48 -2.64
CA GLY A 250 10.40 8.42 -2.94
C GLY A 250 11.15 7.34 -2.18
N THR A 251 10.46 6.36 -1.66
CA THR A 251 11.05 5.23 -0.94
C THR A 251 11.34 4.05 -1.85
N ILE A 252 12.34 3.25 -1.51
CA ILE A 252 12.63 1.96 -2.13
C ILE A 252 13.10 0.97 -1.06
N ALA A 253 12.60 -0.26 -1.14
CA ALA A 253 13.10 -1.42 -0.42
C ALA A 253 13.34 -2.53 -1.43
N TRP A 254 14.56 -3.05 -1.46
CA TRP A 254 14.98 -4.06 -2.45
C TRP A 254 15.91 -5.09 -1.81
N ALA A 255 15.75 -6.35 -2.20
CA ALA A 255 16.64 -7.44 -1.80
C ALA A 255 17.05 -8.28 -3.00
N ASP A 256 18.27 -8.74 -3.00
CA ASP A 256 18.84 -9.58 -4.03
C ASP A 256 19.42 -10.87 -3.42
N PRO A 257 18.76 -12.03 -3.65
CA PRO A 257 19.21 -13.30 -3.10
C PRO A 257 20.57 -13.78 -3.60
N GLU A 258 21.01 -13.38 -4.80
CA GLU A 258 22.29 -13.85 -5.37
C GLU A 258 23.48 -13.12 -4.76
N THR A 259 23.29 -11.89 -4.33
CA THR A 259 24.33 -11.08 -3.67
C THR A 259 24.12 -10.92 -2.17
N GLU A 260 23.03 -11.51 -1.63
CA GLU A 260 22.60 -11.38 -0.23
C GLU A 260 22.45 -9.91 0.22
N LEU A 261 22.16 -9.00 -0.73
CA LEU A 261 22.04 -7.57 -0.48
C LEU A 261 20.62 -7.20 -0.09
N VAL A 262 20.49 -6.38 0.95
CA VAL A 262 19.27 -5.61 1.26
C VAL A 262 19.59 -4.14 1.11
N TYR A 263 18.82 -3.45 0.27
CA TYR A 263 18.93 -2.01 0.02
C TYR A 263 17.65 -1.29 0.42
N ILE A 264 17.78 -0.31 1.32
CA ILE A 264 16.67 0.54 1.77
C ILE A 264 17.06 1.99 1.59
N PHE A 265 16.23 2.74 0.89
CA PHE A 265 16.34 4.18 0.78
C PHE A 265 14.98 4.81 1.06
N LEU A 266 14.94 5.71 2.03
CA LEU A 266 13.72 6.41 2.43
C LEU A 266 13.89 7.91 2.19
N ALA A 267 12.94 8.48 1.47
CA ALA A 267 12.88 9.91 1.18
C ALA A 267 11.43 10.41 1.26
N ASN A 268 11.26 11.71 1.32
CA ASN A 268 9.98 12.39 1.22
C ASN A 268 10.03 13.41 0.06
N ARG A 269 10.33 12.91 -1.15
CA ARG A 269 10.48 13.73 -2.37
C ARG A 269 9.22 14.54 -2.71
N THR A 270 8.07 14.14 -2.18
CA THR A 270 6.78 14.78 -2.39
C THR A 270 6.60 16.07 -1.58
N PHE A 271 7.52 16.42 -0.68
CA PHE A 271 7.46 17.68 0.06
C PHE A 271 8.29 18.77 -0.62
N PRO A 272 7.75 20.01 -0.80
CA PRO A 272 6.41 20.46 -0.38
C PRO A 272 5.28 20.06 -1.34
N ASN A 273 5.59 19.63 -2.55
CA ASN A 273 4.63 19.13 -3.55
C ASN A 273 5.25 17.99 -4.37
N SER A 274 4.43 17.23 -5.06
CA SER A 274 4.85 16.07 -5.87
C SER A 274 5.19 16.40 -7.33
N GLU A 275 5.18 17.70 -7.70
CA GLU A 275 5.53 18.17 -9.04
C GLU A 275 7.04 18.19 -9.29
#